data_9fd3661211c347d49ce68453436eca2c
#
_entry.id   9fd3661211c347d49ce68453436eca2c
#
_cell.length_a   1.000
_cell.length_b   1.000
_cell.length_c   1.000
_cell.angle_alpha   90.00
_cell.angle_beta   90.00
_cell.angle_gamma   90.00
#
_symmetry.space_group_name_H-M   'P 1'
#
loop_
_entity.id
_entity.type
_entity.pdbx_description
1 polymer ?
#
loop_
_entity_poly.entity_id
_entity_poly.type
_entity_poly.pdbx_seq_one_letter_code
_entity_poly.pdbx_strand_id
1 'polypeptide(L)'
;VLCHRHLSRIRGRRLIHLSEEVRAGVQNGGVTGDYQELVDEISALLDAPATLENRDFGLVAFGAHDSDDDTAMDPVRTRSILTRRSTPAVRAWFEAFGITRATGPVRIPAAPEAGVFRDRVCLPVRHRGVVLGYVWLLDADPGPTDERLTAAMEVAARIGALLFDEARAGADLSREFGAVLTAGPGRQHDTAVAALGEVLGRDAEGLHTVVCVTPWADDTPAVRAVASAAALAAVPAAGASSLAALVRLRSPDRLDPALSAGDRLRSEAGQAATAGIAAPRRGLAELAASWREARAAARAARAEPRLGPVARWSSIGPYRLLTALPETGSEAGDPAVAPLLFPVHRELAHTAEVFLDHAGQAGRAAAALGVHRQTLYYRLSRIQQITGLDLNDGEDRLLLHMAVKRARL
;
A
#
# COMPACT_ATOMS: atom_id res chain seq x y z
N VAL A 1 -22.44 29.84 -32.20
CA VAL A 1 -21.11 29.56 -32.81
C VAL A 1 -19.98 29.99 -31.86
N LEU A 2 -20.15 31.03 -31.02
CA LEU A 2 -19.12 31.53 -30.08
C LEU A 2 -18.99 30.70 -28.79
N CYS A 3 -20.01 29.93 -28.42
CA CYS A 3 -20.00 29.12 -27.18
C CYS A 3 -19.22 27.78 -27.33
N HIS A 4 -19.12 27.22 -28.55
CA HIS A 4 -18.40 25.96 -28.77
C HIS A 4 -16.88 26.09 -28.80
N ARG A 5 -16.34 27.25 -29.21
CA ARG A 5 -14.88 27.48 -29.26
C ARG A 5 -14.26 27.74 -27.86
N HIS A 6 -15.07 28.10 -26.87
CA HIS A 6 -14.54 28.35 -25.52
C HIS A 6 -14.42 27.08 -24.65
N LEU A 7 -15.27 26.09 -24.90
CA LEU A 7 -15.25 24.79 -24.19
C LEU A 7 -14.11 23.89 -24.67
N SER A 8 -13.72 23.97 -25.95
CA SER A 8 -12.58 23.20 -26.48
C SER A 8 -11.23 23.68 -25.94
N ARG A 9 -11.04 25.01 -25.73
CA ARG A 9 -9.81 25.57 -25.14
C ARG A 9 -9.65 25.23 -23.65
N ILE A 10 -10.74 25.09 -22.89
CA ILE A 10 -10.68 24.74 -21.47
C ILE A 10 -10.38 23.23 -21.29
N ARG A 11 -10.90 22.37 -22.20
CA ARG A 11 -10.58 20.94 -22.18
C ARG A 11 -9.12 20.65 -22.59
N GLY A 12 -8.60 21.30 -23.62
CA GLY A 12 -7.21 21.14 -24.06
C GLY A 12 -6.20 21.57 -22.99
N ARG A 13 -6.43 22.68 -22.29
CA ARG A 13 -5.55 23.12 -21.18
C ARG A 13 -5.57 22.17 -19.97
N ARG A 14 -6.71 21.56 -19.64
CA ARG A 14 -6.77 20.57 -18.54
C ARG A 14 -6.03 19.27 -18.88
N LEU A 15 -6.07 18.82 -20.13
CA LEU A 15 -5.34 17.60 -20.56
C LEU A 15 -3.83 17.82 -20.63
N ILE A 16 -3.36 18.99 -21.05
CA ILE A 16 -1.93 19.37 -21.05
C ILE A 16 -1.41 19.47 -19.60
N HIS A 17 -2.16 20.09 -18.68
CA HIS A 17 -1.80 20.12 -17.26
C HIS A 17 -1.82 18.73 -16.60
N LEU A 18 -2.76 17.85 -16.97
CA LEU A 18 -2.79 16.46 -16.49
C LEU A 18 -1.58 15.65 -16.99
N SER A 19 -1.09 15.89 -18.21
CA SER A 19 0.12 15.24 -18.72
C SER A 19 1.39 15.73 -18.02
N GLU A 20 1.46 17.02 -17.64
CA GLU A 20 2.57 17.58 -16.87
C GLU A 20 2.55 17.15 -15.41
N GLU A 21 1.37 17.10 -14.76
CA GLU A 21 1.25 16.60 -13.39
C GLU A 21 1.53 15.09 -13.30
N VAL A 22 1.14 14.30 -14.30
CA VAL A 22 1.48 12.87 -14.40
C VAL A 22 2.98 12.68 -14.66
N ARG A 23 3.62 13.53 -15.50
CA ARG A 23 5.08 13.55 -15.70
C ARG A 23 5.83 13.93 -14.42
N ALA A 24 5.38 14.94 -13.68
CA ALA A 24 5.99 15.33 -12.41
C ALA A 24 5.89 14.24 -11.32
N GLY A 25 4.84 13.39 -11.36
CA GLY A 25 4.68 12.24 -10.45
C GLY A 25 5.54 11.03 -10.82
N VAL A 26 6.06 10.96 -12.05
CA VAL A 26 6.94 9.88 -12.54
C VAL A 26 8.43 10.21 -12.32
N GLN A 27 8.79 11.48 -12.12
CA GLN A 27 10.18 11.93 -11.93
C GLN A 27 10.73 11.69 -10.51
N ASN A 28 10.67 10.45 -10.03
CA ASN A 28 11.42 10.04 -8.84
C ASN A 28 12.55 9.08 -9.23
N GLY A 29 13.72 9.66 -9.55
CA GLY A 29 15.05 9.02 -9.56
C GLY A 29 15.40 8.21 -10.80
N GLY A 30 16.50 8.53 -11.42
CA GLY A 30 17.39 7.88 -12.41
C GLY A 30 16.84 6.77 -13.34
N VAL A 31 16.20 5.75 -12.77
CA VAL A 31 15.71 4.57 -13.51
C VAL A 31 14.43 4.85 -14.33
N THR A 32 13.61 5.81 -13.92
CA THR A 32 12.36 6.14 -14.66
C THR A 32 12.67 6.87 -15.97
N GLY A 33 13.79 7.58 -16.05
CA GLY A 33 14.28 8.21 -17.28
C GLY A 33 14.61 7.18 -18.35
N ASP A 34 15.25 6.07 -17.96
CA ASP A 34 15.68 5.03 -18.88
C ASP A 34 14.49 4.32 -19.56
N TYR A 35 13.40 4.04 -18.82
CA TYR A 35 12.19 3.45 -19.41
C TYR A 35 11.47 4.40 -20.35
N GLN A 36 11.42 5.68 -20.02
CA GLN A 36 10.79 6.70 -20.86
C GLN A 36 11.53 6.83 -22.20
N GLU A 37 12.87 6.90 -22.19
CA GLU A 37 13.69 6.97 -23.40
C GLU A 37 13.45 5.75 -24.30
N LEU A 38 13.40 4.53 -23.74
CA LEU A 38 13.16 3.32 -24.51
C LEU A 38 11.73 3.23 -25.07
N VAL A 39 10.74 3.72 -24.33
CA VAL A 39 9.36 3.80 -24.83
C VAL A 39 9.23 4.84 -25.94
N ASP A 40 9.91 5.97 -25.82
CA ASP A 40 9.95 7.00 -26.86
C ASP A 40 10.71 6.51 -28.12
N GLU A 41 11.78 5.69 -27.95
CA GLU A 41 12.48 5.01 -29.07
C GLU A 41 11.52 4.05 -29.82
N ILE A 42 10.74 3.22 -29.10
CA ILE A 42 9.73 2.34 -29.73
C ILE A 42 8.66 3.19 -30.44
N SER A 43 8.20 4.27 -29.81
CA SER A 43 7.20 5.15 -30.41
C SER A 43 7.67 5.76 -31.72
N ALA A 44 8.96 6.18 -31.77
CA ALA A 44 9.57 6.72 -32.98
C ALA A 44 9.77 5.65 -34.07
N LEU A 45 10.21 4.43 -33.71
CA LEU A 45 10.39 3.32 -34.65
C LEU A 45 9.10 2.91 -35.34
N LEU A 46 7.97 2.94 -34.57
CA LEU A 46 6.68 2.45 -35.06
C LEU A 46 5.73 3.55 -35.47
N ASP A 47 6.16 4.81 -35.35
CA ASP A 47 5.35 6.01 -35.65
C ASP A 47 3.98 5.97 -34.95
N ALA A 48 3.97 5.46 -33.71
CA ALA A 48 2.78 5.28 -32.89
C ALA A 48 3.12 5.41 -31.40
N PRO A 49 2.27 6.08 -30.61
CA PRO A 49 2.55 6.25 -29.18
C PRO A 49 2.50 4.92 -28.43
N ALA A 50 3.61 4.54 -27.82
CA ALA A 50 3.77 3.31 -27.06
C ALA A 50 3.40 3.50 -25.57
N THR A 51 2.97 2.43 -24.91
CA THR A 51 2.72 2.38 -23.47
C THR A 51 3.36 1.12 -22.91
N LEU A 52 4.23 1.26 -21.91
CA LEU A 52 4.85 0.14 -21.21
C LEU A 52 4.08 -0.16 -19.92
N GLU A 53 3.64 -1.39 -19.79
CA GLU A 53 3.06 -1.94 -18.57
C GLU A 53 3.90 -3.11 -18.06
N ASN A 54 3.95 -3.31 -16.74
CA ASN A 54 4.57 -4.49 -16.15
C ASN A 54 3.69 -5.74 -16.36
N ARG A 55 4.17 -6.92 -15.94
CA ARG A 55 3.43 -8.18 -16.11
C ARG A 55 2.05 -8.18 -15.42
N ASP A 56 1.82 -7.29 -14.44
CA ASP A 56 0.56 -7.13 -13.71
C ASP A 56 -0.31 -6.01 -14.28
N PHE A 57 0.01 -5.55 -15.49
CA PHE A 57 -0.68 -4.48 -16.19
C PHE A 57 -0.67 -3.14 -15.41
N GLY A 58 0.37 -2.93 -14.62
CA GLY A 58 0.65 -1.64 -14.00
C GLY A 58 1.49 -0.76 -14.94
N LEU A 59 1.05 0.48 -15.14
CA LEU A 59 1.74 1.43 -16.01
C LEU A 59 3.14 1.76 -15.48
N VAL A 60 4.15 1.62 -16.34
CA VAL A 60 5.57 1.94 -16.08
C VAL A 60 5.97 3.24 -16.76
N ALA A 61 5.73 3.34 -18.09
CA ALA A 61 6.04 4.52 -18.89
C ALA A 61 5.07 4.62 -20.08
N PHE A 62 4.94 5.80 -20.68
CA PHE A 62 4.14 6.00 -21.89
C PHE A 62 4.73 7.09 -22.74
N GLY A 63 4.73 6.89 -24.08
CA GLY A 63 5.13 7.89 -25.07
C GLY A 63 4.16 9.07 -25.09
N ALA A 64 4.69 10.28 -25.14
CA ALA A 64 3.90 11.48 -25.30
C ALA A 64 3.21 11.46 -26.68
N HIS A 65 1.95 11.79 -26.70
CA HIS A 65 1.19 11.95 -27.94
C HIS A 65 1.08 13.43 -28.27
N ASP A 66 1.60 13.80 -29.43
CA ASP A 66 1.61 15.18 -29.93
C ASP A 66 0.55 15.35 -31.01
N SER A 67 -0.65 14.77 -30.81
CA SER A 67 -1.72 14.89 -31.79
C SER A 67 -2.94 15.61 -31.22
N ASP A 68 -3.36 16.63 -31.96
CA ASP A 68 -4.70 17.26 -31.85
C ASP A 68 -5.84 16.27 -32.17
N ASP A 69 -5.54 14.98 -32.36
CA ASP A 69 -6.46 13.94 -32.74
C ASP A 69 -7.04 13.23 -31.49
N ASP A 70 -8.19 13.72 -31.03
CA ASP A 70 -8.99 13.11 -29.94
C ASP A 70 -9.39 11.66 -30.24
N THR A 71 -9.24 11.16 -31.47
CA THR A 71 -9.58 9.78 -31.88
C THR A 71 -8.50 8.77 -31.50
N ALA A 72 -7.29 9.22 -31.13
CA ALA A 72 -6.18 8.37 -30.71
C ALA A 72 -6.31 7.83 -29.27
N MET A 73 -7.33 8.26 -28.51
CA MET A 73 -7.55 7.88 -27.12
C MET A 73 -8.68 6.86 -26.98
N ASP A 74 -8.29 5.60 -26.83
CA ASP A 74 -9.18 4.49 -26.49
C ASP A 74 -9.48 4.49 -24.98
N PRO A 75 -10.74 4.20 -24.53
CA PRO A 75 -11.11 4.20 -23.11
C PRO A 75 -10.27 3.30 -22.23
N VAL A 76 -9.80 2.13 -22.74
CA VAL A 76 -8.92 1.22 -21.99
C VAL A 76 -7.56 1.88 -21.74
N ARG A 77 -6.96 2.48 -22.79
CA ARG A 77 -5.69 3.20 -22.67
C ARG A 77 -5.82 4.41 -21.76
N THR A 78 -6.85 5.23 -21.94
CA THR A 78 -7.12 6.39 -21.09
C THR A 78 -7.25 5.96 -19.62
N ARG A 79 -7.97 4.89 -19.35
CA ARG A 79 -8.12 4.36 -17.99
C ARG A 79 -6.80 3.86 -17.44
N SER A 80 -6.02 3.06 -18.20
CA SER A 80 -4.71 2.56 -17.76
C SER A 80 -3.77 3.71 -17.42
N ILE A 81 -3.76 4.79 -18.21
CA ILE A 81 -2.95 5.97 -17.93
C ILE A 81 -3.44 6.71 -16.68
N LEU A 82 -4.74 6.96 -16.53
CA LEU A 82 -5.31 7.72 -15.42
C LEU A 82 -5.28 6.96 -14.10
N THR A 83 -5.57 5.65 -14.12
CA THR A 83 -5.62 4.82 -12.92
C THR A 83 -4.32 4.09 -12.63
N ARG A 84 -3.37 4.14 -13.58
CA ARG A 84 -2.10 3.40 -13.57
C ARG A 84 -2.24 1.88 -13.47
N ARG A 85 -3.42 1.34 -13.76
CA ARG A 85 -3.72 -0.10 -13.73
C ARG A 85 -4.85 -0.46 -14.69
N SER A 86 -4.73 -1.63 -15.30
CA SER A 86 -5.83 -2.28 -16.00
C SER A 86 -6.71 -3.08 -15.05
N THR A 87 -7.99 -3.28 -15.41
CA THR A 87 -8.89 -4.12 -14.62
C THR A 87 -8.56 -5.61 -14.81
N PRO A 88 -8.86 -6.49 -13.81
CA PRO A 88 -8.65 -7.92 -13.96
C PRO A 88 -9.35 -8.53 -15.18
N ALA A 89 -10.54 -8.04 -15.55
CA ALA A 89 -11.28 -8.50 -16.72
C ALA A 89 -10.56 -8.13 -18.04
N VAL A 90 -10.05 -6.90 -18.15
CA VAL A 90 -9.27 -6.45 -19.31
C VAL A 90 -7.97 -7.24 -19.41
N ARG A 91 -7.29 -7.48 -18.28
CA ARG A 91 -6.09 -8.31 -18.25
C ARG A 91 -6.35 -9.72 -18.77
N ALA A 92 -7.35 -10.41 -18.21
CA ALA A 92 -7.70 -11.78 -18.62
C ALA A 92 -8.06 -11.86 -20.11
N TRP A 93 -8.75 -10.83 -20.63
CA TRP A 93 -9.08 -10.75 -22.03
C TRP A 93 -7.84 -10.63 -22.93
N PHE A 94 -6.90 -9.76 -22.60
CA PHE A 94 -5.63 -9.65 -23.35
C PHE A 94 -4.77 -10.92 -23.23
N GLU A 95 -4.70 -11.54 -22.07
CA GLU A 95 -3.95 -12.78 -21.85
C GLU A 95 -4.47 -13.94 -22.69
N ALA A 96 -5.78 -13.96 -23.04
CA ALA A 96 -6.39 -14.96 -23.91
C ALA A 96 -5.79 -14.98 -25.32
N PHE A 97 -5.21 -13.86 -25.81
CA PHE A 97 -4.48 -13.81 -27.08
C PHE A 97 -3.07 -14.44 -27.02
N GLY A 98 -2.71 -15.04 -25.90
CA GLY A 98 -1.44 -15.75 -25.76
C GLY A 98 -0.21 -14.86 -25.54
N ILE A 99 -0.38 -13.58 -25.24
CA ILE A 99 0.71 -12.59 -25.04
C ILE A 99 1.71 -13.03 -23.97
N THR A 100 1.26 -13.81 -22.98
CA THR A 100 2.12 -14.35 -21.91
C THR A 100 3.14 -15.39 -22.41
N ARG A 101 2.87 -16.02 -23.55
CA ARG A 101 3.72 -17.07 -24.16
C ARG A 101 4.41 -16.60 -25.43
N ALA A 102 3.89 -15.57 -26.06
CA ALA A 102 4.42 -15.07 -27.33
C ALA A 102 5.88 -14.60 -27.19
N THR A 103 6.68 -14.90 -28.20
CA THR A 103 8.09 -14.47 -28.32
C THR A 103 8.28 -13.34 -29.31
N GLY A 104 7.27 -13.02 -30.09
CA GLY A 104 7.22 -11.93 -31.07
C GLY A 104 5.97 -11.06 -30.87
N PRO A 105 5.80 -10.04 -31.74
CA PRO A 105 4.64 -9.15 -31.70
C PRO A 105 3.32 -9.91 -31.84
N VAL A 106 2.29 -9.50 -31.10
CA VAL A 106 0.94 -10.07 -31.17
C VAL A 106 -0.03 -8.98 -31.60
N ARG A 107 -0.71 -9.17 -32.74
CA ARG A 107 -1.80 -8.29 -33.17
C ARG A 107 -3.10 -8.74 -32.53
N ILE A 108 -3.81 -7.78 -31.93
CA ILE A 108 -5.05 -8.00 -31.21
C ILE A 108 -6.12 -7.14 -31.84
N PRO A 109 -7.16 -7.76 -32.42
CA PRO A 109 -8.23 -7.01 -33.08
C PRO A 109 -9.06 -6.20 -32.10
N ALA A 110 -9.71 -5.16 -32.59
CA ALA A 110 -10.69 -4.41 -31.83
C ALA A 110 -11.82 -5.31 -31.35
N ALA A 111 -12.31 -5.05 -30.15
CA ALA A 111 -13.44 -5.75 -29.53
C ALA A 111 -14.26 -4.73 -28.73
N PRO A 112 -15.19 -4.01 -29.36
CA PRO A 112 -15.96 -2.96 -28.69
C PRO A 112 -16.74 -3.46 -27.48
N GLU A 113 -17.16 -4.73 -27.47
CA GLU A 113 -17.82 -5.39 -26.34
C GLU A 113 -16.89 -5.54 -25.10
N ALA A 114 -15.56 -5.59 -25.32
CA ALA A 114 -14.56 -5.57 -24.27
C ALA A 114 -14.06 -4.15 -23.95
N GLY A 115 -14.60 -3.13 -24.61
CA GLY A 115 -14.18 -1.73 -24.48
C GLY A 115 -12.92 -1.38 -25.26
N VAL A 116 -12.45 -2.26 -26.15
CA VAL A 116 -11.27 -2.09 -27.03
C VAL A 116 -11.76 -1.70 -28.40
N PHE A 117 -11.66 -0.43 -28.76
CA PHE A 117 -12.26 0.12 -29.97
C PHE A 117 -11.31 0.18 -31.16
N ARG A 118 -10.03 -0.11 -30.98
CA ARG A 118 -9.01 -0.11 -32.03
C ARG A 118 -8.13 -1.33 -31.93
N ASP A 119 -7.65 -1.80 -33.07
CA ASP A 119 -6.66 -2.84 -33.17
C ASP A 119 -5.39 -2.43 -32.43
N ARG A 120 -4.70 -3.40 -31.87
CA ARG A 120 -3.48 -3.18 -31.06
C ARG A 120 -2.37 -4.13 -31.47
N VAL A 121 -1.16 -3.64 -31.28
CA VAL A 121 0.05 -4.46 -31.29
C VAL A 121 0.57 -4.55 -29.86
N CYS A 122 0.79 -5.78 -29.38
CA CYS A 122 1.47 -6.08 -28.13
C CYS A 122 2.88 -6.57 -28.44
N LEU A 123 3.88 -5.90 -27.87
CA LEU A 123 5.27 -6.39 -27.87
C LEU A 123 5.55 -6.97 -26.49
N PRO A 124 5.68 -8.32 -26.35
CA PRO A 124 6.00 -8.93 -25.06
C PRO A 124 7.43 -8.56 -24.64
N VAL A 125 7.56 -7.96 -23.47
CA VAL A 125 8.85 -7.59 -22.87
C VAL A 125 9.38 -8.79 -22.08
N ARG A 126 10.46 -9.40 -22.57
CA ARG A 126 11.00 -10.66 -22.01
C ARG A 126 12.47 -10.56 -21.65
N HIS A 127 12.85 -11.29 -20.61
CA HIS A 127 14.25 -11.56 -20.29
C HIS A 127 14.42 -13.02 -19.89
N ARG A 128 15.41 -13.72 -20.49
CA ARG A 128 15.69 -15.15 -20.24
C ARG A 128 14.43 -16.03 -20.28
N GLY A 129 13.55 -15.78 -21.24
CA GLY A 129 12.32 -16.57 -21.43
C GLY A 129 11.13 -16.16 -20.54
N VAL A 130 11.32 -15.29 -19.56
CA VAL A 130 10.25 -14.81 -18.65
C VAL A 130 9.67 -13.51 -19.18
N VAL A 131 8.32 -13.39 -19.22
CA VAL A 131 7.62 -12.14 -19.50
C VAL A 131 7.65 -11.27 -18.26
N LEU A 132 8.11 -10.02 -18.41
CA LEU A 132 8.24 -9.03 -17.35
C LEU A 132 7.32 -7.84 -17.57
N GLY A 133 6.79 -7.68 -18.79
CA GLY A 133 5.89 -6.60 -19.14
C GLY A 133 5.44 -6.69 -20.58
N TYR A 134 4.73 -5.65 -21.00
CA TYR A 134 4.16 -5.52 -22.33
C TYR A 134 4.28 -4.09 -22.81
N VAL A 135 4.68 -3.90 -24.08
CA VAL A 135 4.55 -2.60 -24.75
C VAL A 135 3.32 -2.67 -25.66
N TRP A 136 2.43 -1.71 -25.49
CA TRP A 136 1.18 -1.59 -26.22
C TRP A 136 1.23 -0.42 -27.20
N LEU A 137 0.78 -0.66 -28.41
CA LEU A 137 0.55 0.36 -29.43
C LEU A 137 -0.84 0.18 -30.04
N LEU A 138 -1.40 1.28 -30.52
CA LEU A 138 -2.57 1.20 -31.39
C LEU A 138 -2.08 0.82 -32.80
N ASP A 139 -2.70 -0.20 -33.38
CA ASP A 139 -2.36 -0.59 -34.76
C ASP A 139 -3.01 0.38 -35.73
N ALA A 140 -2.25 0.85 -36.69
CA ALA A 140 -2.72 1.74 -37.76
C ALA A 140 -3.03 0.93 -39.03
N ASP A 141 -3.73 1.51 -39.97
CA ASP A 141 -3.91 0.95 -41.31
C ASP A 141 -3.32 1.94 -42.34
N PRO A 142 -2.17 1.62 -42.99
CA PRO A 142 -1.37 0.40 -42.84
C PRO A 142 -0.61 0.37 -41.51
N GLY A 143 -0.55 -0.82 -40.89
CA GLY A 143 0.21 -1.04 -39.66
C GLY A 143 1.72 -1.06 -39.87
N PRO A 144 2.51 -1.12 -38.78
CA PRO A 144 3.97 -1.19 -38.87
C PRO A 144 4.44 -2.46 -39.59
N THR A 145 5.53 -2.31 -40.38
CA THR A 145 6.13 -3.42 -41.12
C THR A 145 6.82 -4.40 -40.17
N ASP A 146 7.00 -5.65 -40.60
CA ASP A 146 7.71 -6.70 -39.82
C ASP A 146 9.14 -6.31 -39.47
N GLU A 147 9.82 -5.54 -40.34
CA GLU A 147 11.16 -5.03 -40.07
C GLU A 147 11.16 -4.04 -38.91
N ARG A 148 10.22 -3.09 -38.91
CA ARG A 148 10.06 -2.12 -37.80
C ARG A 148 9.66 -2.81 -36.49
N LEU A 149 8.78 -3.81 -36.58
CA LEU A 149 8.39 -4.62 -35.43
C LEU A 149 9.58 -5.40 -34.85
N THR A 150 10.45 -5.93 -35.70
CA THR A 150 11.67 -6.63 -35.27
C THR A 150 12.61 -5.69 -34.54
N ALA A 151 12.85 -4.47 -35.07
CA ALA A 151 13.65 -3.46 -34.39
C ALA A 151 13.06 -3.05 -33.04
N ALA A 152 11.73 -2.88 -32.97
CA ALA A 152 11.05 -2.56 -31.73
C ALA A 152 11.14 -3.71 -30.68
N MET A 153 11.17 -4.98 -31.12
CA MET A 153 11.39 -6.12 -30.23
C MET A 153 12.81 -6.17 -29.64
N GLU A 154 13.82 -5.62 -30.34
CA GLU A 154 15.18 -5.45 -29.78
C GLU A 154 15.18 -4.44 -28.64
N VAL A 155 14.45 -3.33 -28.80
CA VAL A 155 14.27 -2.35 -27.71
C VAL A 155 13.46 -2.97 -26.55
N ALA A 156 12.40 -3.72 -26.85
CA ALA A 156 11.63 -4.43 -25.83
C ALA A 156 12.48 -5.43 -25.01
N ALA A 157 13.46 -6.07 -25.65
CA ALA A 157 14.42 -6.94 -24.96
C ALA A 157 15.34 -6.15 -23.98
N ARG A 158 15.76 -4.91 -24.36
CA ARG A 158 16.50 -4.00 -23.47
C ARG A 158 15.66 -3.59 -22.27
N ILE A 159 14.40 -3.24 -22.48
CA ILE A 159 13.44 -2.99 -21.37
C ILE A 159 13.33 -4.22 -20.48
N GLY A 160 13.27 -5.41 -21.06
CA GLY A 160 13.21 -6.67 -20.31
C GLY A 160 14.40 -6.89 -19.39
N ALA A 161 15.62 -6.58 -19.86
CA ALA A 161 16.82 -6.64 -19.03
C ALA A 161 16.74 -5.67 -17.83
N LEU A 162 16.34 -4.43 -18.06
CA LEU A 162 16.19 -3.42 -17.00
C LEU A 162 15.12 -3.85 -15.97
N LEU A 163 13.95 -4.33 -16.41
CA LEU A 163 12.90 -4.81 -15.50
C LEU A 163 13.37 -6.00 -14.67
N PHE A 164 14.17 -6.89 -15.26
CA PHE A 164 14.73 -8.04 -14.55
C PHE A 164 15.73 -7.60 -13.47
N ASP A 165 16.65 -6.71 -13.81
CA ASP A 165 17.66 -6.21 -12.87
C ASP A 165 17.00 -5.43 -11.73
N GLU A 166 15.97 -4.61 -12.03
CA GLU A 166 15.18 -3.92 -11.01
C GLU A 166 14.43 -4.90 -10.09
N ALA A 167 13.78 -5.92 -10.66
CA ALA A 167 13.06 -6.92 -9.87
C ALA A 167 14.03 -7.69 -8.95
N ARG A 168 15.23 -7.99 -9.44
CA ARG A 168 16.27 -8.65 -8.66
C ARG A 168 16.76 -7.76 -7.52
N ALA A 169 17.12 -6.53 -7.81
CA ALA A 169 17.53 -5.56 -6.80
C ALA A 169 16.43 -5.32 -5.75
N GLY A 170 15.17 -5.24 -6.19
CA GLY A 170 14.02 -5.13 -5.30
C GLY A 170 13.84 -6.36 -4.40
N ALA A 171 14.07 -7.58 -4.92
CA ALA A 171 14.01 -8.81 -4.13
C ALA A 171 15.14 -8.89 -3.09
N ASP A 172 16.35 -8.49 -3.47
CA ASP A 172 17.49 -8.43 -2.56
C ASP A 172 17.22 -7.42 -1.43
N LEU A 173 16.76 -6.23 -1.78
CA LEU A 173 16.37 -5.20 -0.83
C LEU A 173 15.26 -5.65 0.13
N SER A 174 14.22 -6.32 -0.40
CA SER A 174 13.11 -6.87 0.40
C SER A 174 13.61 -7.91 1.40
N ARG A 175 14.52 -8.79 0.97
CA ARG A 175 15.11 -9.84 1.82
C ARG A 175 15.93 -9.23 2.95
N GLU A 176 16.84 -8.30 2.65
CA GLU A 176 17.69 -7.68 3.68
C GLU A 176 16.86 -6.82 4.65
N PHE A 177 15.87 -6.08 4.13
CA PHE A 177 14.96 -5.33 5.00
C PHE A 177 14.17 -6.25 5.93
N GLY A 178 13.59 -7.33 5.40
CA GLY A 178 12.89 -8.34 6.20
C GLY A 178 13.78 -8.98 7.26
N ALA A 179 15.05 -9.26 6.92
CA ALA A 179 16.03 -9.79 7.86
C ALA A 179 16.27 -8.85 9.05
N VAL A 180 16.44 -7.55 8.81
CA VAL A 180 16.62 -6.54 9.89
C VAL A 180 15.39 -6.49 10.80
N LEU A 181 14.17 -6.55 10.24
CA LEU A 181 12.94 -6.46 11.02
C LEU A 181 12.70 -7.67 11.92
N THR A 182 13.21 -8.84 11.55
CA THR A 182 12.97 -10.12 12.23
C THR A 182 14.17 -10.65 13.01
N ALA A 183 15.35 -10.08 12.82
CA ALA A 183 16.55 -10.47 13.55
C ALA A 183 16.41 -10.22 15.05
N GLY A 184 16.81 -11.22 15.84
CA GLY A 184 16.98 -11.05 17.28
C GLY A 184 18.14 -10.12 17.60
N PRO A 185 18.17 -9.53 18.80
CA PRO A 185 19.25 -8.62 19.21
C PRO A 185 20.62 -9.30 19.19
N GLY A 186 21.68 -8.52 18.87
CA GLY A 186 23.07 -8.97 18.84
C GLY A 186 23.62 -9.11 17.41
N ARG A 187 24.66 -9.92 17.26
CA ARG A 187 25.48 -10.03 16.04
C ARG A 187 24.66 -10.26 14.76
N GLN A 188 23.59 -11.04 14.83
CA GLN A 188 22.73 -11.30 13.67
C GLN A 188 22.03 -10.02 13.20
N HIS A 189 21.55 -9.20 14.13
CA HIS A 189 20.95 -7.90 13.81
C HIS A 189 21.99 -6.96 13.17
N ASP A 190 23.19 -6.86 13.77
CA ASP A 190 24.23 -5.99 13.25
C ASP A 190 24.64 -6.38 11.82
N THR A 191 24.73 -7.68 11.54
CA THR A 191 25.03 -8.18 10.20
C THR A 191 23.91 -7.84 9.21
N ALA A 192 22.64 -7.99 9.61
CA ALA A 192 21.52 -7.66 8.75
C ALA A 192 21.44 -6.14 8.47
N VAL A 193 21.70 -5.31 9.47
CA VAL A 193 21.78 -3.83 9.32
C VAL A 193 22.87 -3.44 8.35
N ALA A 194 24.06 -4.04 8.46
CA ALA A 194 25.16 -3.77 7.53
C ALA A 194 24.81 -4.17 6.09
N ALA A 195 24.24 -5.38 5.88
CA ALA A 195 23.83 -5.86 4.57
C ALA A 195 22.76 -4.95 3.93
N LEU A 196 21.75 -4.55 4.70
CA LEU A 196 20.74 -3.59 4.23
C LEU A 196 21.36 -2.23 3.88
N GLY A 197 22.34 -1.77 4.70
CA GLY A 197 23.06 -0.52 4.46
C GLY A 197 23.83 -0.53 3.13
N GLU A 198 24.48 -1.64 2.79
CA GLU A 198 25.16 -1.81 1.50
C GLU A 198 24.21 -1.68 0.31
N VAL A 199 23.03 -2.34 0.39
CA VAL A 199 22.03 -2.30 -0.68
C VAL A 199 21.37 -0.93 -0.81
N LEU A 200 21.09 -0.24 0.31
CA LEU A 200 20.49 1.11 0.32
C LEU A 200 21.49 2.22 -0.05
N GLY A 201 22.78 1.99 0.14
CA GLY A 201 23.81 2.97 -0.14
C GLY A 201 23.60 4.28 0.63
N ARG A 202 23.54 5.40 -0.07
CA ARG A 202 23.39 6.74 0.54
C ARG A 202 22.09 6.92 1.33
N ASP A 203 21.05 6.18 1.00
CA ASP A 203 19.76 6.25 1.68
C ASP A 203 19.83 5.64 3.08
N ALA A 204 20.83 4.82 3.38
CA ALA A 204 20.99 4.15 4.68
C ALA A 204 21.07 5.12 5.89
N GLU A 205 21.73 6.28 5.70
CA GLU A 205 21.89 7.31 6.73
C GLU A 205 20.74 8.32 6.80
N GLY A 206 19.75 8.15 5.93
CA GLY A 206 18.60 9.03 5.82
C GLY A 206 17.67 9.03 7.02
N LEU A 207 16.69 9.92 7.00
CA LEU A 207 15.58 9.92 7.94
C LEU A 207 14.48 9.00 7.42
N HIS A 208 14.09 8.01 8.20
CA HIS A 208 13.09 7.02 7.82
C HIS A 208 12.00 6.84 8.87
N THR A 209 10.89 6.28 8.45
CA THR A 209 9.93 5.62 9.32
C THR A 209 9.51 4.29 8.71
N VAL A 210 9.02 3.39 9.55
CA VAL A 210 8.45 2.11 9.11
C VAL A 210 6.94 2.20 9.15
N VAL A 211 6.31 1.76 8.07
CA VAL A 211 4.85 1.57 7.95
C VAL A 211 4.56 0.08 7.95
N CYS A 212 3.60 -0.35 8.77
CA CYS A 212 3.07 -1.72 8.80
C CYS A 212 1.66 -1.72 8.25
N VAL A 213 1.37 -2.59 7.29
CA VAL A 213 -0.01 -2.84 6.81
C VAL A 213 -0.37 -4.29 7.11
N THR A 214 -1.52 -4.52 7.77
CA THR A 214 -1.96 -5.85 8.18
C THR A 214 -3.49 -5.97 8.16
N PRO A 215 -4.05 -7.13 7.72
CA PRO A 215 -3.39 -8.26 7.09
C PRO A 215 -2.88 -7.92 5.68
N TRP A 216 -1.89 -8.66 5.23
CA TRP A 216 -1.38 -8.60 3.85
C TRP A 216 -1.35 -10.01 3.27
N ALA A 217 -2.07 -10.24 2.17
CA ALA A 217 -2.20 -11.54 1.54
C ALA A 217 -1.50 -11.63 0.17
N ASP A 218 -1.21 -10.48 -0.42
CA ASP A 218 -0.67 -10.38 -1.77
C ASP A 218 0.86 -10.45 -1.82
N ASP A 219 1.41 -10.57 -3.02
CA ASP A 219 2.83 -10.43 -3.26
C ASP A 219 3.33 -9.04 -2.86
N THR A 220 4.62 -8.95 -2.50
CA THR A 220 5.24 -7.65 -2.19
C THR A 220 5.25 -6.76 -3.44
N PRO A 221 4.64 -5.57 -3.41
CA PRO A 221 4.63 -4.68 -4.56
C PRO A 221 6.05 -4.18 -4.87
N ALA A 222 6.27 -3.76 -6.11
CA ALA A 222 7.55 -3.12 -6.47
C ALA A 222 7.73 -1.81 -5.69
N VAL A 223 8.94 -1.54 -5.21
CA VAL A 223 9.25 -0.35 -4.39
C VAL A 223 8.84 0.95 -5.09
N ARG A 224 9.07 1.03 -6.43
CA ARG A 224 8.66 2.18 -7.24
C ARG A 224 7.15 2.45 -7.24
N ALA A 225 6.33 1.45 -6.94
CA ALA A 225 4.87 1.61 -6.87
C ALA A 225 4.43 2.42 -5.66
N VAL A 226 5.30 2.60 -4.66
CA VAL A 226 4.99 3.34 -3.42
C VAL A 226 5.89 4.55 -3.33
N ALA A 227 5.32 5.73 -3.48
CA ALA A 227 6.09 6.97 -3.41
C ALA A 227 6.84 7.09 -2.07
N SER A 228 8.09 7.56 -2.13
CA SER A 228 8.99 7.71 -0.99
C SER A 228 9.39 6.40 -0.28
N ALA A 229 8.95 5.22 -0.74
CA ALA A 229 9.47 3.97 -0.19
C ALA A 229 10.94 3.78 -0.56
N ALA A 230 11.73 3.33 0.43
CA ALA A 230 13.11 2.89 0.23
C ALA A 230 13.20 1.38 0.11
N ALA A 231 12.35 0.64 0.83
CA ALA A 231 12.24 -0.81 0.78
C ALA A 231 10.84 -1.27 1.15
N LEU A 232 10.46 -2.45 0.67
CA LEU A 232 9.23 -3.15 1.05
C LEU A 232 9.57 -4.61 1.39
N ALA A 233 8.93 -5.17 2.39
CA ALA A 233 9.10 -6.58 2.73
C ALA A 233 7.80 -7.17 3.30
N ALA A 234 7.39 -8.33 2.81
CA ALA A 234 6.36 -9.12 3.47
C ALA A 234 6.98 -9.83 4.67
N VAL A 235 6.41 -9.62 5.85
CA VAL A 235 6.87 -10.21 7.10
C VAL A 235 5.82 -11.20 7.58
N PRO A 236 6.14 -12.51 7.58
CA PRO A 236 5.23 -13.54 8.09
C PRO A 236 4.93 -13.33 9.57
N ALA A 237 3.69 -13.62 9.97
CA ALA A 237 3.28 -13.65 11.36
C ALA A 237 2.30 -14.81 11.60
N ALA A 238 2.16 -15.24 12.85
CA ALA A 238 1.14 -16.22 13.20
C ALA A 238 -0.25 -15.65 12.90
N GLY A 239 -0.96 -16.29 11.96
CA GLY A 239 -2.31 -15.93 11.55
C GLY A 239 -2.42 -15.10 10.27
N ALA A 240 -1.63 -14.08 10.06
CA ALA A 240 -1.63 -13.28 8.83
C ALA A 240 -0.31 -12.55 8.62
N SER A 241 0.20 -12.55 7.39
CA SER A 241 1.37 -11.76 7.02
C SER A 241 1.09 -10.25 7.12
N SER A 242 2.14 -9.48 7.27
CA SER A 242 2.09 -8.02 7.25
C SER A 242 3.08 -7.50 6.22
N LEU A 243 2.75 -6.40 5.56
CA LEU A 243 3.70 -5.68 4.71
C LEU A 243 4.39 -4.59 5.53
N ALA A 244 5.72 -4.60 5.50
CA ALA A 244 6.56 -3.53 6.01
C ALA A 244 7.00 -2.63 4.86
N ALA A 245 6.91 -1.30 5.06
CA ALA A 245 7.47 -0.32 4.14
C ALA A 245 8.44 0.60 4.90
N LEU A 246 9.67 0.70 4.42
CA LEU A 246 10.65 1.69 4.85
C LEU A 246 10.43 2.96 4.04
N VAL A 247 9.96 4.03 4.67
CA VAL A 247 9.59 5.28 3.99
C VAL A 247 10.58 6.38 4.33
N ARG A 248 11.13 7.03 3.30
CA ARG A 248 12.03 8.18 3.43
C ARG A 248 11.26 9.42 3.82
N LEU A 249 11.81 10.18 4.76
CA LEU A 249 11.25 11.44 5.24
C LEU A 249 12.27 12.58 5.05
N ARG A 250 11.77 13.79 4.85
CA ARG A 250 12.58 15.00 4.78
C ARG A 250 12.69 15.70 6.14
N SER A 251 11.70 15.51 7.00
CA SER A 251 11.63 16.09 8.34
C SER A 251 10.91 15.13 9.28
N PRO A 252 11.28 15.06 10.58
CA PRO A 252 10.60 14.21 11.57
C PRO A 252 9.16 14.66 11.84
N ASP A 253 8.85 15.92 11.62
CA ASP A 253 7.52 16.49 11.89
C ASP A 253 6.54 16.29 10.71
N ARG A 254 7.03 15.90 9.52
CA ARG A 254 6.23 15.74 8.31
C ARG A 254 6.12 14.27 7.90
N LEU A 255 5.04 13.64 8.34
CA LEU A 255 4.74 12.23 8.07
C LEU A 255 3.86 12.02 6.83
N ASP A 256 3.58 13.07 6.05
CA ASP A 256 2.71 12.98 4.86
C ASP A 256 3.13 11.84 3.90
N PRO A 257 4.43 11.61 3.60
CA PRO A 257 4.83 10.50 2.75
C PRO A 257 4.47 9.13 3.34
N ALA A 258 4.59 8.96 4.66
CA ALA A 258 4.26 7.71 5.34
C ALA A 258 2.74 7.50 5.45
N LEU A 259 1.97 8.57 5.69
CA LEU A 259 0.52 8.53 5.67
C LEU A 259 0.00 8.12 4.29
N SER A 260 0.51 8.77 3.23
CA SER A 260 0.14 8.44 1.85
C SER A 260 0.51 7.00 1.46
N ALA A 261 1.69 6.53 1.88
CA ALA A 261 2.10 5.13 1.66
C ALA A 261 1.19 4.15 2.42
N GLY A 262 0.87 4.45 3.68
CA GLY A 262 -0.02 3.66 4.52
C GLY A 262 -1.42 3.56 3.93
N ASP A 263 -2.03 4.69 3.55
CA ASP A 263 -3.38 4.73 2.94
C ASP A 263 -3.42 3.96 1.61
N ARG A 264 -2.41 4.16 0.76
CA ARG A 264 -2.32 3.45 -0.52
C ARG A 264 -2.23 1.94 -0.33
N LEU A 265 -1.24 1.47 0.46
CA LEU A 265 -1.01 0.04 0.69
C LEU A 265 -2.19 -0.60 1.39
N ARG A 266 -2.79 0.07 2.38
CA ARG A 266 -4.01 -0.39 3.03
C ARG A 266 -5.17 -0.55 2.05
N SER A 267 -5.36 0.41 1.15
CA SER A 267 -6.42 0.34 0.13
C SER A 267 -6.21 -0.84 -0.84
N GLU A 268 -4.95 -1.19 -1.11
CA GLU A 268 -4.57 -2.36 -1.92
C GLU A 268 -4.85 -3.67 -1.16
N ALA A 269 -4.55 -3.73 0.13
CA ALA A 269 -4.80 -4.89 1.00
C ALA A 269 -6.29 -5.13 1.31
N GLY A 270 -7.16 -4.13 1.10
CA GLY A 270 -8.60 -4.24 1.26
C GLY A 270 -9.15 -3.55 2.51
N GLN A 271 -10.50 -3.55 2.62
CA GLN A 271 -11.24 -2.78 3.63
C GLN A 271 -10.92 -3.18 5.08
N ALA A 272 -10.58 -4.44 5.32
CA ALA A 272 -10.28 -4.95 6.66
C ALA A 272 -8.86 -4.62 7.12
N ALA A 273 -8.00 -4.13 6.23
CA ALA A 273 -6.62 -3.83 6.55
C ALA A 273 -6.49 -2.51 7.33
N THR A 274 -5.55 -2.50 8.26
CA THR A 274 -5.12 -1.31 9.00
C THR A 274 -3.65 -1.04 8.78
N ALA A 275 -3.25 0.22 8.93
CA ALA A 275 -1.86 0.61 8.84
C ALA A 275 -1.38 1.28 10.13
N GLY A 276 -0.12 1.05 10.46
CA GLY A 276 0.55 1.71 11.59
C GLY A 276 1.87 2.33 11.15
N ILE A 277 2.19 3.49 11.70
CA ILE A 277 3.37 4.28 11.37
C ILE A 277 4.21 4.47 12.63
N ALA A 278 5.48 4.07 12.56
CA ALA A 278 6.46 4.22 13.64
C ALA A 278 6.90 5.68 13.85
N ALA A 279 7.63 5.93 14.93
CA ALA A 279 8.34 7.19 15.11
C ALA A 279 9.49 7.31 14.07
N PRO A 280 9.73 8.52 13.52
CA PRO A 280 10.86 8.76 12.64
C PRO A 280 12.22 8.55 13.32
N ARG A 281 13.16 7.93 12.60
CA ARG A 281 14.54 7.70 13.05
C ARG A 281 15.54 7.88 11.93
N ARG A 282 16.77 8.25 12.27
CA ARG A 282 17.89 8.29 11.33
C ARG A 282 18.64 6.97 11.34
N GLY A 283 19.11 6.57 10.17
CA GLY A 283 19.85 5.33 10.00
C GLY A 283 18.97 4.08 10.15
N LEU A 284 19.61 2.93 10.24
CA LEU A 284 18.97 1.63 10.16
C LEU A 284 19.00 0.83 11.47
N ALA A 285 19.81 1.24 12.45
CA ALA A 285 20.08 0.46 13.66
C ALA A 285 18.81 0.15 14.49
N GLU A 286 17.83 1.05 14.47
CA GLU A 286 16.60 0.90 15.27
C GLU A 286 15.38 0.40 14.47
N LEU A 287 15.57 -0.14 13.26
CA LEU A 287 14.46 -0.59 12.40
C LEU A 287 13.61 -1.68 13.06
N ALA A 288 14.22 -2.59 13.82
CA ALA A 288 13.47 -3.59 14.58
C ALA A 288 12.55 -2.97 15.65
N ALA A 289 12.96 -1.87 16.29
CA ALA A 289 12.12 -1.12 17.20
C ALA A 289 11.02 -0.38 16.46
N SER A 290 11.36 0.28 15.34
CA SER A 290 10.39 0.94 14.47
C SER A 290 9.33 -0.05 13.93
N TRP A 291 9.72 -1.27 13.60
CA TRP A 291 8.78 -2.31 13.19
C TRP A 291 7.79 -2.68 14.29
N ARG A 292 8.28 -2.87 15.53
CA ARG A 292 7.40 -3.14 16.68
C ARG A 292 6.41 -2.00 16.91
N GLU A 293 6.84 -0.75 16.81
CA GLU A 293 5.98 0.43 16.92
C GLU A 293 4.92 0.49 15.82
N ALA A 294 5.31 0.26 14.56
CA ALA A 294 4.38 0.25 13.43
C ALA A 294 3.33 -0.86 13.57
N ARG A 295 3.74 -2.08 13.94
CA ARG A 295 2.81 -3.18 14.23
C ARG A 295 1.85 -2.85 15.37
N ALA A 296 2.37 -2.29 16.45
CA ALA A 296 1.56 -1.88 17.59
C ALA A 296 0.51 -0.83 17.19
N ALA A 297 0.91 0.16 16.37
CA ALA A 297 -0.01 1.18 15.87
C ALA A 297 -1.08 0.59 14.94
N ALA A 298 -0.73 -0.37 14.06
CA ALA A 298 -1.70 -1.05 13.20
C ALA A 298 -2.70 -1.91 14.01
N ARG A 299 -2.21 -2.62 15.05
CA ARG A 299 -3.08 -3.37 15.97
C ARG A 299 -4.03 -2.44 16.74
N ALA A 300 -3.51 -1.32 17.24
CA ALA A 300 -4.32 -0.33 17.93
C ALA A 300 -5.40 0.28 17.02
N ALA A 301 -5.07 0.57 15.75
CA ALA A 301 -6.04 1.06 14.75
C ALA A 301 -7.18 0.06 14.52
N ARG A 302 -6.88 -1.24 14.51
CA ARG A 302 -7.90 -2.30 14.38
C ARG A 302 -8.79 -2.41 15.61
N ALA A 303 -8.19 -2.30 16.81
CA ALA A 303 -8.90 -2.44 18.08
C ALA A 303 -9.74 -1.20 18.44
N GLU A 304 -9.30 -0.01 18.00
CA GLU A 304 -9.91 1.28 18.36
C GLU A 304 -10.21 2.11 17.10
N PRO A 305 -11.44 2.04 16.56
CA PRO A 305 -11.80 2.73 15.32
C PRO A 305 -11.60 4.25 15.35
N ARG A 306 -11.59 4.88 16.54
CA ARG A 306 -11.33 6.32 16.69
C ARG A 306 -9.92 6.73 16.28
N LEU A 307 -8.97 5.79 16.27
CA LEU A 307 -7.61 6.03 15.80
C LEU A 307 -7.51 6.12 14.27
N GLY A 308 -8.60 5.77 13.57
CA GLY A 308 -8.65 5.68 12.11
C GLY A 308 -7.98 4.41 11.58
N PRO A 309 -8.13 4.11 10.29
CA PRO A 309 -7.53 2.93 9.68
C PRO A 309 -6.00 3.03 9.52
N VAL A 310 -5.43 4.24 9.67
CA VAL A 310 -3.99 4.52 9.66
C VAL A 310 -3.64 5.26 10.95
N ALA A 311 -2.95 4.58 11.87
CA ALA A 311 -2.57 5.17 13.16
C ALA A 311 -1.05 5.41 13.26
N ARG A 312 -0.68 6.47 13.98
CA ARG A 312 0.72 6.79 14.29
C ARG A 312 1.07 6.33 15.70
N TRP A 313 2.25 5.76 15.89
CA TRP A 313 2.74 5.36 17.21
C TRP A 313 2.63 6.47 18.26
N SER A 314 2.92 7.71 17.87
CA SER A 314 2.82 8.87 18.76
C SER A 314 1.39 9.15 19.25
N SER A 315 0.36 8.71 18.53
CA SER A 315 -1.05 9.03 18.80
C SER A 315 -1.88 7.90 19.38
N ILE A 316 -1.33 6.67 19.51
CA ILE A 316 -2.10 5.53 20.04
C ILE A 316 -2.25 5.53 21.57
N GLY A 317 -1.66 6.50 22.27
CA GLY A 317 -1.86 6.68 23.70
C GLY A 317 -1.57 5.43 24.54
N PRO A 318 -2.52 4.97 25.37
CA PRO A 318 -2.32 3.82 26.27
C PRO A 318 -2.05 2.51 25.52
N TYR A 319 -2.44 2.40 24.25
CA TYR A 319 -2.17 1.22 23.44
C TYR A 319 -0.68 0.96 23.25
N ARG A 320 0.21 1.96 23.45
CA ARG A 320 1.66 1.74 23.46
C ARG A 320 2.08 0.75 24.57
N LEU A 321 1.48 0.84 25.74
CA LEU A 321 1.71 -0.08 26.85
C LEU A 321 0.99 -1.42 26.64
N LEU A 322 -0.27 -1.37 26.25
CA LEU A 322 -1.08 -2.58 26.08
C LEU A 322 -0.52 -3.51 24.99
N THR A 323 -0.01 -2.98 23.89
CA THR A 323 0.61 -3.77 22.82
C THR A 323 1.99 -4.29 23.16
N ALA A 324 2.67 -3.73 24.18
CA ALA A 324 3.96 -4.20 24.66
C ALA A 324 3.83 -5.40 25.62
N LEU A 325 2.65 -5.64 26.17
CA LEU A 325 2.41 -6.80 27.02
C LEU A 325 2.50 -8.09 26.19
N PRO A 326 3.17 -9.14 26.71
CA PRO A 326 3.30 -10.41 26.01
C PRO A 326 1.94 -10.96 25.57
N GLU A 327 1.88 -11.52 24.37
CA GLU A 327 0.78 -12.36 23.93
C GLU A 327 0.93 -13.73 24.62
N THR A 328 0.83 -13.74 25.95
CA THR A 328 0.88 -15.01 26.69
C THR A 328 -0.34 -15.83 26.32
N GLY A 329 -0.14 -17.09 25.96
CA GLY A 329 -1.14 -18.06 25.51
C GLY A 329 -2.21 -18.46 26.54
N SER A 330 -2.62 -17.54 27.40
CA SER A 330 -3.82 -17.62 28.20
C SER A 330 -4.90 -16.89 27.42
N GLU A 331 -5.82 -17.65 26.83
CA GLU A 331 -7.10 -17.15 26.30
C GLU A 331 -7.93 -16.43 27.37
N ALA A 332 -7.58 -16.58 28.65
CA ALA A 332 -8.16 -15.88 29.76
C ALA A 332 -7.30 -14.65 30.08
N GLY A 333 -7.81 -13.45 29.76
CA GLY A 333 -7.30 -12.19 30.27
C GLY A 333 -7.14 -12.21 31.81
N ASP A 334 -7.06 -11.05 32.43
CA ASP A 334 -7.04 -10.98 33.90
C ASP A 334 -8.18 -11.82 34.54
N PRO A 335 -7.90 -12.70 35.52
CA PRO A 335 -8.90 -13.61 36.12
C PRO A 335 -10.14 -12.92 36.67
N ALA A 336 -9.99 -11.71 37.22
CA ALA A 336 -11.12 -10.94 37.75
C ALA A 336 -11.99 -10.38 36.61
N VAL A 337 -11.43 -10.04 35.47
CA VAL A 337 -12.14 -9.42 34.35
C VAL A 337 -12.61 -10.45 33.32
N ALA A 338 -11.95 -11.61 33.21
CA ALA A 338 -12.26 -12.64 32.22
C ALA A 338 -13.75 -13.02 32.17
N PRO A 339 -14.50 -13.18 33.31
CA PRO A 339 -15.92 -13.47 33.26
C PRO A 339 -16.74 -12.38 32.55
N LEU A 340 -16.36 -11.12 32.66
CA LEU A 340 -17.02 -10.00 32.01
C LEU A 340 -16.83 -10.01 30.48
N LEU A 341 -15.76 -10.62 29.98
CA LEU A 341 -15.43 -10.68 28.56
C LEU A 341 -16.16 -11.80 27.81
N PHE A 342 -16.89 -12.66 28.48
CA PHE A 342 -17.72 -13.68 27.81
C PHE A 342 -18.81 -13.04 26.94
N PRO A 343 -19.17 -13.65 25.80
CA PRO A 343 -20.16 -13.10 24.86
C PRO A 343 -21.48 -12.69 25.47
N VAL A 344 -21.92 -13.40 26.53
CA VAL A 344 -23.17 -13.12 27.28
C VAL A 344 -23.13 -11.77 28.00
N HIS A 345 -21.94 -11.26 28.33
CA HIS A 345 -21.75 -10.01 29.04
C HIS A 345 -21.21 -8.85 28.13
N ARG A 346 -21.25 -9.03 26.79
CA ARG A 346 -20.75 -8.02 25.83
C ARG A 346 -21.27 -6.61 26.09
N GLU A 347 -22.54 -6.47 26.44
CA GLU A 347 -23.15 -5.16 26.73
C GLU A 347 -22.60 -4.53 28.01
N LEU A 348 -22.33 -5.36 29.03
CA LEU A 348 -21.71 -4.90 30.27
C LEU A 348 -20.26 -4.53 30.07
N ALA A 349 -19.50 -5.31 29.32
CA ALA A 349 -18.11 -4.99 28.95
C ALA A 349 -18.02 -3.66 28.17
N HIS A 350 -18.93 -3.46 27.20
CA HIS A 350 -19.04 -2.18 26.50
C HIS A 350 -19.43 -1.02 27.43
N THR A 351 -20.34 -1.27 28.39
CA THR A 351 -20.72 -0.26 29.38
C THR A 351 -19.52 0.12 30.28
N ALA A 352 -18.73 -0.86 30.72
CA ALA A 352 -17.50 -0.62 31.49
C ALA A 352 -16.50 0.24 30.71
N GLU A 353 -16.26 -0.10 29.45
CA GLU A 353 -15.34 0.64 28.59
C GLU A 353 -15.79 2.10 28.43
N VAL A 354 -17.04 2.32 28.04
CA VAL A 354 -17.57 3.69 27.85
C VAL A 354 -17.54 4.49 29.15
N PHE A 355 -17.88 3.88 30.28
CA PHE A 355 -17.82 4.55 31.58
C PHE A 355 -16.39 5.00 31.92
N LEU A 356 -15.40 4.13 31.70
CA LEU A 356 -14.00 4.41 32.00
C LEU A 356 -13.38 5.37 30.99
N ASP A 357 -13.74 5.31 29.70
CA ASP A 357 -13.33 6.26 28.66
C ASP A 357 -13.85 7.69 28.96
N HIS A 358 -14.97 7.81 29.69
CA HIS A 358 -15.48 9.11 30.18
C HIS A 358 -15.00 9.45 31.60
N ALA A 359 -13.88 8.86 32.02
CA ALA A 359 -13.26 9.10 33.33
C ALA A 359 -14.21 8.86 34.53
N GLY A 360 -15.12 7.91 34.41
CA GLY A 360 -16.10 7.59 35.45
C GLY A 360 -17.26 8.61 35.59
N GLN A 361 -17.41 9.53 34.62
CA GLN A 361 -18.48 10.52 34.64
C GLN A 361 -19.80 9.92 34.15
N ALA A 362 -20.64 9.45 35.12
CA ALA A 362 -21.86 8.72 34.83
C ALA A 362 -22.83 9.46 33.88
N GLY A 363 -22.94 10.78 33.97
CA GLY A 363 -23.78 11.57 33.05
C GLY A 363 -23.33 11.51 31.59
N ARG A 364 -22.00 11.63 31.34
CA ARG A 364 -21.43 11.52 29.99
C ARG A 364 -21.50 10.09 29.46
N ALA A 365 -21.20 9.12 30.30
CA ALA A 365 -21.26 7.71 29.92
C ALA A 365 -22.70 7.28 29.56
N ALA A 366 -23.70 7.68 30.36
CA ALA A 366 -25.12 7.39 30.09
C ALA A 366 -25.57 8.02 28.75
N ALA A 367 -25.18 9.27 28.49
CA ALA A 367 -25.47 9.94 27.24
C ALA A 367 -24.79 9.24 26.03
N ALA A 368 -23.51 8.86 26.16
CA ALA A 368 -22.78 8.14 25.11
C ALA A 368 -23.37 6.74 24.81
N LEU A 369 -23.89 6.06 25.83
CA LEU A 369 -24.55 4.76 25.69
C LEU A 369 -26.01 4.85 25.24
N GLY A 370 -26.60 6.05 25.23
CA GLY A 370 -28.04 6.23 24.94
C GLY A 370 -28.97 5.63 25.99
N VAL A 371 -28.53 5.54 27.26
CA VAL A 371 -29.31 4.93 28.34
C VAL A 371 -29.63 5.92 29.47
N HIS A 372 -30.68 5.61 30.27
CA HIS A 372 -30.95 6.40 31.46
C HIS A 372 -29.90 6.15 32.56
N ARG A 373 -29.60 7.15 33.41
CA ARG A 373 -28.59 7.07 34.47
C ARG A 373 -28.85 5.88 35.44
N GLN A 374 -30.10 5.58 35.76
CA GLN A 374 -30.45 4.44 36.61
C GLN A 374 -30.05 3.09 35.99
N THR A 375 -30.25 2.95 34.68
CA THR A 375 -29.81 1.78 33.91
C THR A 375 -28.30 1.63 33.95
N LEU A 376 -27.59 2.77 33.80
CA LEU A 376 -26.13 2.76 33.90
C LEU A 376 -25.67 2.29 35.30
N TYR A 377 -26.24 2.84 36.39
CA TYR A 377 -25.87 2.42 37.74
C TYR A 377 -26.18 0.93 38.00
N TYR A 378 -27.32 0.44 37.51
CA TYR A 378 -27.62 -0.98 37.57
C TYR A 378 -26.53 -1.81 36.84
N ARG A 379 -26.16 -1.45 35.64
CA ARG A 379 -25.11 -2.14 34.90
C ARG A 379 -23.73 -2.07 35.58
N LEU A 380 -23.35 -0.94 36.15
CA LEU A 380 -22.12 -0.80 36.91
C LEU A 380 -22.10 -1.69 38.15
N SER A 381 -23.19 -1.72 38.90
CA SER A 381 -23.34 -2.65 40.05
C SER A 381 -23.21 -4.12 39.61
N ARG A 382 -23.76 -4.47 38.43
CA ARG A 382 -23.65 -5.84 37.90
C ARG A 382 -22.19 -6.15 37.45
N ILE A 383 -21.48 -5.18 36.88
CA ILE A 383 -20.07 -5.32 36.55
C ILE A 383 -19.23 -5.58 37.80
N GLN A 384 -19.42 -4.82 38.88
CA GLN A 384 -18.75 -5.03 40.17
C GLN A 384 -19.03 -6.43 40.75
N GLN A 385 -20.27 -6.90 40.66
CA GLN A 385 -20.64 -8.25 41.13
C GLN A 385 -19.94 -9.37 40.33
N ILE A 386 -19.78 -9.19 38.99
CA ILE A 386 -19.15 -10.19 38.12
C ILE A 386 -17.64 -10.20 38.32
N THR A 387 -17.02 -9.02 38.44
CA THR A 387 -15.57 -8.88 38.49
C THR A 387 -15.00 -8.89 39.91
N GLY A 388 -15.82 -8.59 40.92
CA GLY A 388 -15.35 -8.36 42.28
C GLY A 388 -14.59 -7.05 42.50
N LEU A 389 -14.47 -6.23 41.44
CA LEU A 389 -13.74 -4.96 41.49
C LEU A 389 -14.59 -3.80 42.00
N ASP A 390 -14.01 -2.87 42.77
CA ASP A 390 -14.68 -1.66 43.22
C ASP A 390 -14.42 -0.51 42.22
N LEU A 391 -15.47 -0.09 41.53
CA LEU A 391 -15.38 1.04 40.58
C LEU A 391 -15.18 2.41 41.26
N ASN A 392 -15.08 2.50 42.57
CA ASN A 392 -14.64 3.72 43.27
C ASN A 392 -13.14 3.69 43.56
N ASP A 393 -12.49 2.53 43.50
CA ASP A 393 -11.05 2.39 43.62
C ASP A 393 -10.32 2.70 42.30
N GLY A 394 -9.18 3.37 42.35
CA GLY A 394 -8.42 3.79 41.18
C GLY A 394 -7.64 2.67 40.51
N GLU A 395 -7.13 1.70 41.29
CA GLU A 395 -6.35 0.57 40.76
C GLU A 395 -7.30 -0.44 40.10
N ASP A 396 -8.45 -0.70 40.68
CA ASP A 396 -9.50 -1.56 40.10
C ASP A 396 -10.05 -1.00 38.80
N ARG A 397 -10.26 0.33 38.73
CA ARG A 397 -10.63 1.01 37.47
C ARG A 397 -9.55 0.85 36.41
N LEU A 398 -8.30 1.02 36.78
CA LEU A 398 -7.18 0.87 35.85
C LEU A 398 -7.11 -0.56 35.34
N LEU A 399 -7.17 -1.55 36.21
CA LEU A 399 -7.16 -2.96 35.86
C LEU A 399 -8.30 -3.30 34.88
N LEU A 400 -9.54 -2.92 35.23
CA LEU A 400 -10.71 -3.17 34.38
C LEU A 400 -10.55 -2.51 32.99
N HIS A 401 -10.12 -1.25 32.96
CA HIS A 401 -9.97 -0.49 31.72
C HIS A 401 -8.90 -1.09 30.82
N MET A 402 -7.73 -1.42 31.37
CA MET A 402 -6.66 -2.09 30.65
C MET A 402 -7.10 -3.44 30.10
N ALA A 403 -7.76 -4.27 30.90
CA ALA A 403 -8.20 -5.59 30.50
C ALA A 403 -9.24 -5.55 29.37
N VAL A 404 -10.24 -4.67 29.48
CA VAL A 404 -11.27 -4.51 28.44
C VAL A 404 -10.67 -3.99 27.12
N LYS A 405 -9.76 -3.00 27.17
CA LYS A 405 -9.09 -2.51 25.96
C LYS A 405 -8.13 -3.54 25.36
N ARG A 406 -7.43 -4.30 26.19
CA ARG A 406 -6.54 -5.38 25.73
C ARG A 406 -7.31 -6.51 25.02
N ALA A 407 -8.49 -6.85 25.48
CA ALA A 407 -9.32 -7.90 24.89
C ALA A 407 -9.75 -7.59 23.45
N ARG A 408 -9.56 -6.36 22.96
CA ARG A 408 -9.84 -5.92 21.58
C ARG A 408 -8.61 -5.97 20.67
N LEU A 409 -7.41 -6.09 21.25
CA LEU A 409 -6.14 -6.17 20.52
C LEU A 409 -5.89 -7.58 19.96
#